data_bd5f7667a9bf3919cd4170bc0194bc4d
#
_entry.id   bd5f7667a9bf3919cd4170bc0194bc4d
#
_cell.length_a   1.000
_cell.length_b   1.000
_cell.length_c   1.000
_cell.angle_alpha   90.00
_cell.angle_beta   90.00
_cell.angle_gamma   90.00
#
_symmetry.space_group_name_H-M   'P 1'
#
loop_
_entity.id
_entity.type
_entity.pdbx_description
1 polymer ?
#
loop_
_entity_poly.entity_id
_entity_poly.type
_entity_poly.pdbx_seq_one_letter_code
_entity_poly.pdbx_strand_id
1 'polypeptide(L)'
;DFINFVKELSELNNQNDSNIDKLKKAKMKNDATVEDNLVALIAKIGEKITIRRVKFFDKSKGANFSYVHSAVEKGIGKIISVVKLDGVSKNNEQVGNKIAMHVAATSPLAIDKEGINKNLIDKELEIIKEEIKNSGKPAEMVDKISKGKIEKFLNDNSLLNQTWIMDPKKKVSDILKENSSADKEIKVLNFVKYKVG
;
A
#
# COMPACT_ATOMS: atom_id res chain seq x y z
N ASP A 1 15.27 -11.50 -19.28
CA ASP A 1 16.30 -10.98 -18.35
C ASP A 1 15.68 -10.12 -17.23
N PHE A 2 14.90 -9.07 -17.55
CA PHE A 2 14.28 -8.18 -16.54
C PHE A 2 13.42 -8.94 -15.53
N ILE A 3 12.54 -9.83 -15.98
CA ILE A 3 11.66 -10.62 -15.11
C ILE A 3 12.47 -11.52 -14.16
N ASN A 4 13.54 -12.17 -14.67
CA ASN A 4 14.41 -13.01 -13.85
C ASN A 4 15.15 -12.19 -12.79
N PHE A 5 15.65 -11.00 -13.18
CA PHE A 5 16.24 -10.06 -12.24
C PHE A 5 15.28 -9.66 -11.12
N VAL A 6 14.04 -9.30 -11.46
CA VAL A 6 13.01 -8.91 -10.47
C VAL A 6 12.66 -10.06 -9.52
N LYS A 7 12.56 -11.30 -10.03
CA LYS A 7 12.28 -12.49 -9.20
C LYS A 7 13.39 -12.71 -8.19
N GLU A 8 14.64 -12.75 -8.64
CA GLU A 8 15.79 -12.97 -7.78
C GLU A 8 15.97 -11.83 -6.76
N LEU A 9 15.77 -10.58 -7.19
CA LEU A 9 15.74 -9.42 -6.31
C LEU A 9 14.70 -9.56 -5.19
N SER A 10 13.51 -10.05 -5.52
CA SER A 10 12.44 -10.29 -4.54
C SER A 10 12.80 -11.37 -3.53
N GLU A 11 13.45 -12.46 -3.97
CA GLU A 11 13.96 -13.53 -3.10
C GLU A 11 15.02 -12.99 -2.15
N LEU A 12 15.98 -12.22 -2.64
CA LEU A 12 17.04 -11.60 -1.84
C LEU A 12 16.50 -10.59 -0.84
N ASN A 13 15.44 -9.84 -1.17
CA ASN A 13 14.81 -8.90 -0.24
C ASN A 13 14.27 -9.60 1.01
N ASN A 14 13.82 -10.84 0.91
CA ASN A 14 13.34 -11.62 2.05
C ASN A 14 14.45 -11.89 3.09
N GLN A 15 15.71 -11.79 2.69
CA GLN A 15 16.89 -12.00 3.55
C GLN A 15 17.51 -10.69 4.03
N ASN A 16 17.05 -9.54 3.51
CA ASN A 16 17.65 -8.22 3.76
C ASN A 16 16.71 -7.26 4.51
N ASP A 17 15.65 -7.74 5.14
CA ASP A 17 14.74 -7.01 6.03
C ASP A 17 14.23 -5.67 5.47
N SER A 18 13.98 -5.61 4.17
CA SER A 18 13.58 -4.38 3.46
C SER A 18 14.63 -3.25 3.47
N ASN A 19 15.89 -3.55 3.73
CA ASN A 19 16.96 -2.57 3.67
C ASN A 19 17.50 -2.49 2.23
N ILE A 20 17.24 -1.37 1.57
CA ILE A 20 17.59 -1.16 0.16
C ILE A 20 19.10 -1.16 -0.09
N ASP A 21 19.88 -0.60 0.84
CA ASP A 21 21.34 -0.50 0.69
C ASP A 21 22.02 -1.86 0.89
N LYS A 22 21.51 -2.66 1.84
CA LYS A 22 21.93 -4.06 2.00
C LYS A 22 21.56 -4.88 0.78
N LEU A 23 20.33 -4.71 0.27
CA LEU A 23 19.83 -5.43 -0.89
C LEU A 23 20.68 -5.14 -2.14
N LYS A 24 21.04 -3.89 -2.39
CA LYS A 24 21.91 -3.51 -3.53
C LYS A 24 23.27 -4.17 -3.49
N LYS A 25 23.84 -4.39 -2.30
CA LYS A 25 25.12 -5.04 -2.07
C LYS A 25 25.05 -6.56 -2.01
N ALA A 26 23.84 -7.13 -1.91
CA ALA A 26 23.63 -8.57 -1.87
C ALA A 26 24.10 -9.22 -3.19
N LYS A 27 24.69 -10.41 -3.09
CA LYS A 27 25.11 -11.18 -4.27
C LYS A 27 23.95 -11.94 -4.88
N MET A 28 23.82 -11.86 -6.19
CA MET A 28 22.93 -12.66 -7.01
C MET A 28 23.56 -14.02 -7.36
N LYS A 29 22.82 -14.90 -8.00
CA LYS A 29 23.25 -16.26 -8.37
C LYS A 29 24.52 -16.31 -9.25
N ASN A 30 24.85 -15.21 -9.90
CA ASN A 30 26.05 -15.06 -10.73
C ASN A 30 27.25 -14.46 -9.96
N ASP A 31 27.20 -14.42 -8.62
CA ASP A 31 28.21 -13.84 -7.73
C ASP A 31 28.46 -12.33 -7.85
N ALA A 32 27.80 -11.63 -8.80
CA ALA A 32 27.81 -10.19 -8.87
C ALA A 32 26.76 -9.56 -7.93
N THR A 33 26.95 -8.30 -7.55
CA THR A 33 25.98 -7.62 -6.70
C THR A 33 24.68 -7.30 -7.45
N VAL A 34 23.59 -7.06 -6.71
CA VAL A 34 22.34 -6.55 -7.29
C VAL A 34 22.60 -5.25 -8.07
N GLU A 35 23.47 -4.37 -7.56
CA GLU A 35 23.80 -3.10 -8.21
C GLU A 35 24.55 -3.31 -9.52
N ASP A 36 25.54 -4.21 -9.59
CA ASP A 36 26.27 -4.55 -10.82
C ASP A 36 25.32 -5.16 -11.86
N ASN A 37 24.46 -6.08 -11.44
CA ASN A 37 23.46 -6.69 -12.33
C ASN A 37 22.43 -5.65 -12.84
N LEU A 38 22.05 -4.68 -12.00
CA LEU A 38 21.16 -3.60 -12.41
C LEU A 38 21.81 -2.71 -13.47
N VAL A 39 23.09 -2.34 -13.28
CA VAL A 39 23.87 -1.57 -14.28
C VAL A 39 23.96 -2.32 -15.60
N ALA A 40 24.30 -3.60 -15.57
CA ALA A 40 24.36 -4.45 -16.77
C ALA A 40 22.99 -4.53 -17.48
N LEU A 41 21.91 -4.65 -16.70
CA LEU A 41 20.53 -4.69 -17.22
C LEU A 41 20.15 -3.37 -17.90
N ILE A 42 20.49 -2.23 -17.29
CA ILE A 42 20.26 -0.88 -17.82
C ILE A 42 21.02 -0.73 -19.16
N ALA A 43 22.29 -1.14 -19.20
CA ALA A 43 23.10 -1.09 -20.43
C ALA A 43 22.50 -1.93 -21.56
N LYS A 44 21.93 -3.09 -21.24
CA LYS A 44 21.31 -4.00 -22.21
C LYS A 44 19.96 -3.50 -22.73
N ILE A 45 19.13 -2.94 -21.86
CA ILE A 45 17.75 -2.49 -22.21
C ILE A 45 17.78 -1.07 -22.80
N GLY A 46 18.74 -0.24 -22.41
CA GLY A 46 18.83 1.17 -22.81
C GLY A 46 17.90 2.11 -22.03
N GLU A 47 17.27 1.63 -20.95
CA GLU A 47 16.35 2.41 -20.12
C GLU A 47 16.85 2.53 -18.67
N LYS A 48 16.62 3.70 -18.06
CA LYS A 48 16.98 3.93 -16.66
C LYS A 48 16.02 3.14 -15.75
N ILE A 49 16.58 2.20 -15.01
CA ILE A 49 15.86 1.38 -14.02
C ILE A 49 16.34 1.74 -12.62
N THR A 50 15.43 1.87 -11.66
CA THR A 50 15.77 2.20 -10.27
C THR A 50 14.96 1.34 -9.29
N ILE A 51 15.63 0.75 -8.30
CA ILE A 51 14.98 0.11 -7.16
C ILE A 51 14.66 1.21 -6.16
N ARG A 52 13.40 1.67 -6.14
CA ARG A 52 12.98 2.80 -5.28
C ARG A 52 12.58 2.39 -3.89
N ARG A 53 11.89 1.27 -3.76
CA ARG A 53 11.27 0.81 -2.53
C ARG A 53 11.25 -0.70 -2.48
N VAL A 54 11.46 -1.23 -1.29
CA VAL A 54 11.34 -2.65 -0.98
C VAL A 54 10.56 -2.80 0.33
N LYS A 55 9.84 -3.90 0.48
CA LYS A 55 9.12 -4.23 1.71
C LYS A 55 9.09 -5.74 1.87
N PHE A 56 9.44 -6.20 3.06
CA PHE A 56 9.29 -7.58 3.50
C PHE A 56 8.15 -7.67 4.51
N PHE A 57 7.30 -8.66 4.34
CA PHE A 57 6.25 -9.02 5.28
C PHE A 57 6.58 -10.38 5.86
N ASP A 58 7.03 -10.40 7.11
CA ASP A 58 7.29 -11.64 7.84
C ASP A 58 6.00 -12.47 8.02
N LYS A 59 6.16 -13.73 8.41
CA LYS A 59 5.04 -14.65 8.68
C LYS A 59 4.82 -14.91 10.16
N SER A 60 5.48 -14.16 11.04
CA SER A 60 5.48 -14.42 12.49
C SER A 60 4.11 -14.19 13.14
N LYS A 61 3.32 -13.26 12.62
CA LYS A 61 2.00 -12.93 13.11
C LYS A 61 1.06 -12.66 11.95
N GLY A 62 -0.09 -13.33 11.92
CA GLY A 62 -1.10 -13.17 10.87
C GLY A 62 -0.74 -13.83 9.55
N ALA A 63 -1.48 -13.50 8.51
CA ALA A 63 -1.31 -13.99 7.14
C ALA A 63 -1.14 -12.83 6.16
N ASN A 64 -0.34 -13.05 5.11
CA ASN A 64 -0.09 -12.09 4.05
C ASN A 64 -0.94 -12.43 2.83
N PHE A 65 -1.64 -11.44 2.30
CA PHE A 65 -2.47 -11.53 1.10
C PHE A 65 -1.96 -10.52 0.08
N SER A 66 -1.99 -10.88 -1.20
CA SER A 66 -1.51 -10.00 -2.25
C SER A 66 -2.45 -9.92 -3.44
N TYR A 67 -2.42 -8.79 -4.12
CA TYR A 67 -3.09 -8.60 -5.39
C TYR A 67 -2.14 -7.94 -6.39
N VAL A 68 -2.10 -8.47 -7.59
CA VAL A 68 -1.28 -7.96 -8.70
C VAL A 68 -2.21 -7.51 -9.82
N HIS A 69 -2.16 -6.23 -10.14
CA HIS A 69 -2.92 -5.64 -11.25
C HIS A 69 -2.04 -5.51 -12.49
N SER A 70 -2.61 -5.78 -13.66
CA SER A 70 -1.88 -5.84 -14.94
C SER A 70 -0.66 -6.75 -14.82
N ALA A 71 -0.90 -7.99 -14.38
CA ALA A 71 0.13 -8.99 -14.22
C ALA A 71 0.74 -9.34 -15.59
N VAL A 72 2.07 -9.33 -15.66
CA VAL A 72 2.84 -9.83 -16.81
C VAL A 72 3.32 -11.25 -16.57
N GLU A 73 3.44 -11.63 -15.30
CA GLU A 73 3.72 -12.98 -14.83
C GLU A 73 3.21 -13.13 -13.39
N LYS A 74 3.16 -14.37 -12.86
CA LYS A 74 2.74 -14.62 -11.46
C LYS A 74 3.60 -13.81 -10.48
N GLY A 75 2.94 -12.94 -9.71
CA GLY A 75 3.60 -12.09 -8.71
C GLY A 75 4.27 -10.83 -9.27
N ILE A 76 4.25 -10.60 -10.57
CA ILE A 76 4.88 -9.45 -11.24
C ILE A 76 3.84 -8.70 -12.06
N GLY A 77 3.69 -7.40 -11.82
CA GLY A 77 2.74 -6.55 -12.53
C GLY A 77 3.01 -5.06 -12.33
N LYS A 78 2.16 -4.24 -12.95
CA LYS A 78 2.30 -2.77 -12.88
C LYS A 78 1.93 -2.19 -11.52
N ILE A 79 0.99 -2.82 -10.81
CA ILE A 79 0.61 -2.44 -9.45
C ILE A 79 0.58 -3.73 -8.62
N ILE A 80 1.18 -3.67 -7.45
CA ILE A 80 1.09 -4.72 -6.44
C ILE A 80 0.65 -4.12 -5.12
N SER A 81 -0.23 -4.82 -4.42
CA SER A 81 -0.55 -4.56 -3.02
C SER A 81 -0.35 -5.82 -2.19
N VAL A 82 0.13 -5.63 -0.99
CA VAL A 82 0.23 -6.69 0.02
C VAL A 82 -0.44 -6.19 1.29
N VAL A 83 -1.26 -7.03 1.90
CA VAL A 83 -1.94 -6.74 3.17
C VAL A 83 -1.63 -7.86 4.15
N LYS A 84 -1.24 -7.50 5.35
CA LYS A 84 -1.05 -8.42 6.47
C LYS A 84 -2.24 -8.34 7.40
N LEU A 85 -2.94 -9.46 7.57
CA LEU A 85 -4.12 -9.57 8.43
C LEU A 85 -3.87 -10.55 9.57
N ASP A 86 -4.32 -10.20 10.77
CA ASP A 86 -4.51 -11.14 11.87
C ASP A 86 -5.97 -11.62 11.91
N GLY A 87 -6.24 -12.73 12.56
CA GLY A 87 -7.61 -13.23 12.74
C GLY A 87 -8.17 -14.02 11.56
N VAL A 88 -7.49 -14.11 10.43
CA VAL A 88 -7.96 -14.85 9.25
C VAL A 88 -7.83 -16.36 9.48
N SER A 89 -8.86 -17.10 9.09
CA SER A 89 -8.92 -18.57 9.05
C SER A 89 -9.01 -19.07 7.61
N LYS A 90 -8.88 -20.39 7.41
CA LYS A 90 -9.04 -21.01 6.07
C LYS A 90 -10.40 -20.71 5.43
N ASN A 91 -11.44 -20.57 6.25
CA ASN A 91 -12.81 -20.35 5.76
C ASN A 91 -13.05 -18.94 5.23
N ASN A 92 -12.21 -17.96 5.61
CA ASN A 92 -12.36 -16.56 5.23
C ASN A 92 -11.10 -15.95 4.57
N GLU A 93 -10.19 -16.78 4.04
CA GLU A 93 -8.99 -16.32 3.32
C GLU A 93 -9.31 -15.38 2.14
N GLN A 94 -10.46 -15.56 1.51
CA GLN A 94 -10.86 -14.71 0.38
C GLN A 94 -10.99 -13.22 0.75
N VAL A 95 -11.30 -12.91 2.02
CA VAL A 95 -11.39 -11.51 2.46
C VAL A 95 -10.03 -10.81 2.34
N GLY A 96 -8.94 -11.50 2.67
CA GLY A 96 -7.59 -10.95 2.57
C GLY A 96 -7.23 -10.53 1.14
N ASN A 97 -7.52 -11.39 0.15
CA ASN A 97 -7.29 -11.07 -1.26
C ASN A 97 -8.16 -9.89 -1.74
N LYS A 98 -9.42 -9.82 -1.28
CA LYS A 98 -10.33 -8.71 -1.59
C LYS A 98 -9.86 -7.39 -0.96
N ILE A 99 -9.35 -7.41 0.29
CA ILE A 99 -8.74 -6.23 0.92
C ILE A 99 -7.49 -5.79 0.15
N ALA A 100 -6.63 -6.72 -0.28
CA ALA A 100 -5.48 -6.39 -1.10
C ALA A 100 -5.90 -5.73 -2.43
N MET A 101 -6.95 -6.24 -3.10
CA MET A 101 -7.51 -5.62 -4.30
C MET A 101 -8.04 -4.21 -4.01
N HIS A 102 -8.74 -4.01 -2.90
CA HIS A 102 -9.21 -2.69 -2.47
C HIS A 102 -8.05 -1.71 -2.29
N VAL A 103 -6.99 -2.10 -1.57
CA VAL A 103 -5.77 -1.29 -1.39
C VAL A 103 -5.12 -0.94 -2.74
N ALA A 104 -5.08 -1.88 -3.68
CA ALA A 104 -4.56 -1.61 -5.02
C ALA A 104 -5.38 -0.54 -5.76
N ALA A 105 -6.70 -0.55 -5.60
CA ALA A 105 -7.60 0.39 -6.25
C ALA A 105 -7.58 1.78 -5.61
N THR A 106 -7.69 1.86 -4.27
CA THR A 106 -7.97 3.10 -3.54
C THR A 106 -6.74 3.83 -3.02
N SER A 107 -5.60 3.15 -2.87
CA SER A 107 -4.34 3.74 -2.39
C SER A 107 -4.45 4.44 -1.02
N PRO A 108 -4.95 3.79 0.03
CA PRO A 108 -5.04 4.41 1.34
C PRO A 108 -3.65 4.83 1.85
N LEU A 109 -3.57 5.88 2.63
CA LEU A 109 -2.34 6.40 3.22
C LEU A 109 -2.00 5.72 4.55
N ALA A 110 -3.03 5.29 5.30
CA ALA A 110 -2.89 4.64 6.60
C ALA A 110 -4.01 3.60 6.84
N ILE A 111 -3.87 2.79 7.88
CA ILE A 111 -4.90 1.81 8.28
C ILE A 111 -6.14 2.55 8.81
N ASP A 112 -5.93 3.52 9.69
CA ASP A 112 -6.93 4.36 10.34
C ASP A 112 -6.57 5.85 10.19
N LYS A 113 -7.42 6.74 10.71
CA LYS A 113 -7.22 8.19 10.63
C LYS A 113 -5.99 8.64 11.41
N GLU A 114 -5.75 8.03 12.55
CA GLU A 114 -4.68 8.32 13.48
C GLU A 114 -3.30 7.99 12.88
N GLY A 115 -3.25 7.03 11.96
CA GLY A 115 -2.05 6.66 11.23
C GLY A 115 -1.66 7.60 10.09
N ILE A 116 -2.53 8.54 9.70
CA ILE A 116 -2.21 9.51 8.65
C ILE A 116 -1.20 10.53 9.17
N ASN A 117 -0.13 10.76 8.41
CA ASN A 117 0.94 11.67 8.80
C ASN A 117 0.41 13.10 9.01
N LYS A 118 0.68 13.66 10.19
CA LYS A 118 0.24 15.00 10.58
C LYS A 118 0.62 16.09 9.58
N ASN A 119 1.84 16.03 9.02
CA ASN A 119 2.28 17.01 8.03
C ASN A 119 1.44 16.97 6.74
N LEU A 120 0.89 15.80 6.39
CA LEU A 120 -0.03 15.69 5.24
C LEU A 120 -1.39 16.30 5.58
N ILE A 121 -1.87 16.09 6.79
CA ILE A 121 -3.13 16.67 7.27
C ILE A 121 -3.02 18.19 7.31
N ASP A 122 -1.92 18.73 7.85
CA ASP A 122 -1.69 20.17 7.96
C ASP A 122 -1.63 20.84 6.57
N LYS A 123 -0.90 20.23 5.62
CA LYS A 123 -0.84 20.71 4.23
C LYS A 123 -2.20 20.70 3.55
N GLU A 124 -2.95 19.63 3.71
CA GLU A 124 -4.29 19.52 3.14
C GLU A 124 -5.23 20.57 3.73
N LEU A 125 -5.11 20.83 5.04
CA LEU A 125 -5.90 21.86 5.71
C LEU A 125 -5.57 23.26 5.19
N GLU A 126 -4.30 23.56 4.91
CA GLU A 126 -3.88 24.83 4.29
C GLU A 126 -4.50 25.00 2.90
N ILE A 127 -4.42 23.96 2.06
CA ILE A 127 -5.03 23.95 0.71
C ILE A 127 -6.53 24.18 0.81
N ILE A 128 -7.21 23.44 1.69
CA ILE A 128 -8.65 23.59 1.91
C ILE A 128 -9.04 25.02 2.32
N LYS A 129 -8.30 25.62 3.24
CA LYS A 129 -8.57 26.99 3.69
C LYS A 129 -8.37 28.01 2.58
N GLU A 130 -7.35 27.85 1.76
CA GLU A 130 -7.08 28.70 0.62
C GLU A 130 -8.18 28.59 -0.44
N GLU A 131 -8.59 27.38 -0.78
CA GLU A 131 -9.73 27.15 -1.70
C GLU A 131 -11.01 27.84 -1.21
N ILE A 132 -11.33 27.72 0.10
CA ILE A 132 -12.54 28.32 0.65
C ILE A 132 -12.48 29.86 0.61
N LYS A 133 -11.33 30.45 0.95
CA LYS A 133 -11.13 31.93 0.83
C LYS A 133 -11.35 32.38 -0.60
N ASN A 134 -10.77 31.69 -1.58
CA ASN A 134 -10.88 32.03 -2.98
C ASN A 134 -12.30 31.83 -3.53
N SER A 135 -13.14 31.05 -2.87
CA SER A 135 -14.54 30.83 -3.24
C SER A 135 -15.50 31.95 -2.79
N GLY A 136 -15.00 33.02 -2.13
CA GLY A 136 -15.80 34.16 -1.68
C GLY A 136 -16.77 33.85 -0.53
N LYS A 137 -16.60 32.76 0.18
CA LYS A 137 -17.46 32.39 1.31
C LYS A 137 -17.15 33.23 2.55
N PRO A 138 -18.16 33.54 3.39
CA PRO A 138 -17.96 34.31 4.62
C PRO A 138 -16.93 33.64 5.54
N ALA A 139 -16.09 34.44 6.20
CA ALA A 139 -15.03 33.99 7.09
C ALA A 139 -15.54 33.03 8.20
N GLU A 140 -16.74 33.32 8.72
CA GLU A 140 -17.39 32.49 9.74
C GLU A 140 -17.68 31.04 9.28
N MET A 141 -17.84 30.81 7.98
CA MET A 141 -18.09 29.50 7.41
C MET A 141 -16.80 28.72 7.12
N VAL A 142 -15.65 29.39 7.04
CA VAL A 142 -14.37 28.78 6.65
C VAL A 142 -14.01 27.62 7.58
N ASP A 143 -14.09 27.81 8.88
CA ASP A 143 -13.73 26.77 9.86
C ASP A 143 -14.67 25.58 9.82
N LYS A 144 -15.97 25.81 9.69
CA LYS A 144 -16.96 24.72 9.60
C LYS A 144 -16.79 23.89 8.34
N ILE A 145 -16.57 24.53 7.21
CA ILE A 145 -16.37 23.86 5.92
C ILE A 145 -15.02 23.13 5.93
N SER A 146 -13.96 23.75 6.47
CA SER A 146 -12.64 23.13 6.59
C SER A 146 -12.69 21.85 7.41
N LYS A 147 -13.39 21.84 8.56
CA LYS A 147 -13.57 20.65 9.40
C LYS A 147 -14.28 19.53 8.61
N GLY A 148 -15.32 19.83 7.85
CA GLY A 148 -16.01 18.83 7.02
C GLY A 148 -15.13 18.26 5.91
N LYS A 149 -14.38 19.13 5.21
CA LYS A 149 -13.47 18.70 4.14
C LYS A 149 -12.31 17.86 4.65
N ILE A 150 -11.68 18.24 5.80
CA ILE A 150 -10.59 17.48 6.37
C ILE A 150 -11.07 16.13 6.90
N GLU A 151 -12.26 16.07 7.49
CA GLU A 151 -12.86 14.81 7.92
C GLU A 151 -13.11 13.87 6.74
N LYS A 152 -13.56 14.41 5.62
CA LYS A 152 -13.70 13.66 4.38
C LYS A 152 -12.34 13.15 3.89
N PHE A 153 -11.31 14.01 3.86
CA PHE A 153 -9.95 13.62 3.48
C PHE A 153 -9.44 12.47 4.34
N LEU A 154 -9.62 12.53 5.67
CA LEU A 154 -9.24 11.47 6.60
C LEU A 154 -9.99 10.15 6.31
N ASN A 155 -11.28 10.22 6.05
CA ASN A 155 -12.08 9.04 5.69
C ASN A 155 -11.64 8.42 4.36
N ASP A 156 -11.43 9.24 3.35
CA ASP A 156 -11.06 8.81 2.00
C ASP A 156 -9.64 8.22 1.93
N ASN A 157 -8.77 8.57 2.88
CA ASN A 157 -7.37 8.17 2.92
C ASN A 157 -7.02 7.14 4.03
N SER A 158 -7.96 6.75 4.88
CA SER A 158 -7.79 5.69 5.87
C SER A 158 -8.50 4.41 5.45
N LEU A 159 -7.76 3.30 5.35
CA LEU A 159 -8.24 2.02 4.82
C LEU A 159 -9.55 1.58 5.47
N LEU A 160 -9.62 1.59 6.80
CA LEU A 160 -10.79 1.11 7.55
C LEU A 160 -12.05 1.96 7.32
N ASN A 161 -11.88 3.24 6.99
CA ASN A 161 -12.97 4.20 6.79
C ASN A 161 -13.41 4.33 5.33
N GLN A 162 -12.60 3.84 4.39
CA GLN A 162 -12.92 3.88 2.97
C GLN A 162 -14.18 3.07 2.66
N THR A 163 -14.95 3.60 1.72
CA THR A 163 -16.08 2.88 1.11
C THR A 163 -15.57 1.65 0.37
N TRP A 164 -16.18 0.50 0.62
CA TRP A 164 -15.78 -0.77 0.02
C TRP A 164 -16.01 -0.78 -1.49
N ILE A 165 -14.98 -1.09 -2.29
CA ILE A 165 -15.06 -1.04 -3.76
C ILE A 165 -16.05 -2.02 -4.38
N MET A 166 -16.42 -3.10 -3.67
CA MET A 166 -17.35 -4.12 -4.17
C MET A 166 -18.79 -3.90 -3.70
N ASP A 167 -19.00 -3.05 -2.67
CA ASP A 167 -20.31 -2.66 -2.17
C ASP A 167 -20.24 -1.25 -1.55
N PRO A 168 -20.67 -0.21 -2.27
CA PRO A 168 -20.58 1.19 -1.81
C PRO A 168 -21.40 1.51 -0.55
N LYS A 169 -22.23 0.59 -0.10
CA LYS A 169 -23.03 0.77 1.15
C LYS A 169 -22.25 0.40 2.40
N LYS A 170 -21.10 -0.24 2.26
CA LYS A 170 -20.26 -0.74 3.35
C LYS A 170 -18.90 -0.05 3.37
N LYS A 171 -18.27 -0.02 4.54
CA LYS A 171 -16.88 0.35 4.71
C LYS A 171 -16.00 -0.91 4.80
N VAL A 172 -14.69 -0.73 4.63
CA VAL A 172 -13.72 -1.81 4.84
C VAL A 172 -13.84 -2.39 6.25
N SER A 173 -14.03 -1.54 7.27
CA SER A 173 -14.26 -1.96 8.66
C SER A 173 -15.48 -2.89 8.82
N ASP A 174 -16.54 -2.67 8.06
CA ASP A 174 -17.73 -3.51 8.12
C ASP A 174 -17.46 -4.88 7.53
N ILE A 175 -16.71 -4.94 6.42
CA ILE A 175 -16.29 -6.19 5.79
C ILE A 175 -15.41 -7.02 6.73
N LEU A 176 -14.48 -6.38 7.45
CA LEU A 176 -13.64 -7.10 8.42
C LEU A 176 -14.49 -7.67 9.56
N LYS A 177 -15.44 -6.90 10.10
CA LYS A 177 -16.35 -7.36 11.15
C LYS A 177 -17.23 -8.51 10.70
N GLU A 178 -17.84 -8.41 9.52
CA GLU A 178 -18.72 -9.45 8.96
C GLU A 178 -17.99 -10.79 8.73
N ASN A 179 -16.69 -10.74 8.47
CA ASN A 179 -15.86 -11.93 8.24
C ASN A 179 -15.12 -12.40 9.51
N SER A 180 -15.22 -11.66 10.60
CA SER A 180 -14.68 -12.06 11.91
C SER A 180 -15.53 -13.13 12.56
N SER A 181 -14.95 -13.99 13.38
CA SER A 181 -15.67 -14.91 14.25
C SER A 181 -15.85 -14.31 15.65
N ALA A 182 -16.77 -14.88 16.45
CA ALA A 182 -17.00 -14.44 17.82
C ALA A 182 -15.71 -14.45 18.66
N ASP A 183 -14.82 -15.43 18.41
CA ASP A 183 -13.59 -15.63 19.18
C ASP A 183 -12.38 -14.94 18.58
N LYS A 184 -12.46 -14.46 17.32
CA LYS A 184 -11.30 -13.92 16.61
C LYS A 184 -11.68 -12.83 15.60
N GLU A 185 -11.37 -11.60 15.99
CA GLU A 185 -11.54 -10.42 15.13
C GLU A 185 -10.44 -10.37 14.05
N ILE A 186 -10.84 -10.08 12.81
CA ILE A 186 -9.88 -9.83 11.74
C ILE A 186 -9.38 -8.39 11.84
N LYS A 187 -8.07 -8.22 11.92
CA LYS A 187 -7.39 -6.91 12.02
C LYS A 187 -6.37 -6.73 10.91
N VAL A 188 -6.32 -5.53 10.35
CA VAL A 188 -5.23 -5.14 9.46
C VAL A 188 -4.01 -4.80 10.31
N LEU A 189 -2.91 -5.52 10.10
CA LEU A 189 -1.65 -5.25 10.81
C LEU A 189 -0.75 -4.32 10.02
N ASN A 190 -0.72 -4.47 8.69
CA ASN A 190 0.11 -3.68 7.80
C ASN A 190 -0.38 -3.81 6.35
N PHE A 191 -0.03 -2.85 5.51
CA PHE A 191 -0.22 -2.97 4.08
C PHE A 191 0.82 -2.15 3.31
N VAL A 192 0.96 -2.45 2.03
CA VAL A 192 1.74 -1.67 1.09
C VAL A 192 1.09 -1.71 -0.29
N LYS A 193 1.22 -0.63 -1.04
CA LYS A 193 0.93 -0.58 -2.46
C LYS A 193 2.13 -0.01 -3.20
N TYR A 194 2.58 -0.72 -4.23
CA TYR A 194 3.60 -0.23 -5.14
C TYR A 194 3.05 -0.16 -6.57
N LYS A 195 3.40 0.92 -7.25
CA LYS A 195 3.10 1.13 -8.66
C LYS A 195 4.42 1.44 -9.39
N VAL A 196 4.62 0.80 -10.52
CA VAL A 196 5.74 1.06 -11.45
C VAL A 196 5.45 2.33 -12.25
N GLY A 197 6.45 3.11 -12.52
CA GLY A 197 6.36 4.36 -13.28
C GLY A 197 6.79 5.58 -12.51
#